data_bafaf494e6833e1e3041f8ddc5383e02
#
_entry.id   bafaf494e6833e1e3041f8ddc5383e02
#
_cell.length_a   1.000
_cell.length_b   1.000
_cell.length_c   1.000
_cell.angle_alpha   90.00
_cell.angle_beta   90.00
_cell.angle_gamma   90.00
#
_symmetry.space_group_name_H-M   'P 1'
#
loop_
_entity.id
_entity.type
_entity.pdbx_description
1 polymer ?
#
loop_
_entity_poly.entity_id
_entity_poly.type
_entity_poly.pdbx_seq_one_letter_code
_entity_poly.pdbx_strand_id
1 'polypeptide(L)'
;MHSYRSAAIDDWRELLGVTSRRHTRQFAIPVKIAAKEHPVMKGFREDWVTPVDELYVIEKIWPNTTPLATAVSPEDKAEYALAWAGEYGGARVFGTTLGHGNDTWADPAFQDLLVRGIKWALKRD
;
A
#
# COMPACT_ATOMS: atom_id res chain seq x y z
N MET A 1 -1.79 2.61 12.97
CA MET A 1 -0.78 3.65 12.70
C MET A 1 -1.23 4.48 11.52
N HIS A 2 -1.27 5.79 11.66
CA HIS A 2 -1.79 6.67 10.62
C HIS A 2 -0.72 7.58 10.07
N SER A 3 -0.72 7.72 8.77
CA SER A 3 0.07 8.71 8.04
C SER A 3 -0.74 9.96 7.72
N TYR A 4 -1.80 10.23 8.50
CA TYR A 4 -2.68 11.35 8.25
C TYR A 4 -1.94 12.68 8.40
N ARG A 5 -2.28 13.63 7.52
CA ARG A 5 -1.66 14.96 7.52
C ARG A 5 -1.90 15.75 8.81
N SER A 6 -2.91 15.37 9.58
CA SER A 6 -3.18 15.98 10.88
C SER A 6 -2.15 15.66 11.94
N ALA A 7 -1.37 14.59 11.75
CA ALA A 7 -0.23 14.30 12.60
C ALA A 7 0.89 15.32 12.31
N ALA A 8 1.42 15.98 13.34
CA ALA A 8 2.34 17.11 13.17
C ALA A 8 3.82 16.69 13.05
N ILE A 9 4.11 15.50 12.49
CA ILE A 9 5.46 14.95 12.45
C ILE A 9 5.75 14.46 11.02
N ASP A 10 6.50 15.26 10.26
CA ASP A 10 6.88 14.92 8.87
C ASP A 10 7.83 13.73 8.79
N ASP A 11 8.77 13.59 9.73
CA ASP A 11 9.68 12.44 9.76
C ASP A 11 8.92 11.12 9.80
N TRP A 12 7.81 11.07 10.54
CA TRP A 12 6.95 9.89 10.62
C TRP A 12 6.30 9.57 9.28
N ARG A 13 5.78 10.59 8.59
CA ARG A 13 5.16 10.41 7.27
C ARG A 13 6.18 10.02 6.22
N GLU A 14 7.37 10.61 6.26
CA GLU A 14 8.45 10.26 5.37
C GLU A 14 8.92 8.83 5.58
N LEU A 15 9.06 8.39 6.84
CA LEU A 15 9.38 7.00 7.17
C LEU A 15 8.32 6.06 6.61
N LEU A 16 7.04 6.36 6.82
CA LEU A 16 5.94 5.55 6.30
C LEU A 16 5.87 5.58 4.76
N GLY A 17 6.35 6.64 4.14
CA GLY A 17 6.43 6.79 2.69
C GLY A 17 5.24 7.52 2.06
N VAL A 18 4.14 7.67 2.78
CA VAL A 18 2.93 8.33 2.27
C VAL A 18 2.29 9.20 3.34
N THR A 19 1.52 10.19 2.90
CA THR A 19 0.62 10.96 3.75
C THR A 19 -0.80 10.72 3.27
N SER A 20 -1.65 10.19 4.14
CA SER A 20 -3.06 9.96 3.85
C SER A 20 -3.92 11.06 4.47
N ARG A 21 -5.09 11.27 3.88
CA ARG A 21 -6.04 12.29 4.32
C ARG A 21 -7.31 11.68 4.91
N ARG A 22 -7.84 10.66 4.25
CA ARG A 22 -9.04 9.94 4.64
C ARG A 22 -9.09 8.60 3.93
N HIS A 23 -10.12 7.81 4.15
CA HIS A 23 -10.37 6.59 3.40
C HIS A 23 -11.77 6.63 2.76
N THR A 24 -11.98 5.78 1.77
CA THR A 24 -13.27 5.61 1.12
C THR A 24 -14.24 4.82 2.00
N ARG A 25 -15.48 4.72 1.54
CA ARG A 25 -16.38 3.67 2.02
C ARG A 25 -15.79 2.31 1.68
N GLN A 26 -16.22 1.28 2.39
CA GLN A 26 -15.76 -0.09 2.17
C GLN A 26 -16.31 -0.64 0.85
N PHE A 27 -15.43 -1.26 0.08
CA PHE A 27 -15.78 -1.91 -1.19
C PHE A 27 -14.75 -2.96 -1.54
N ALA A 28 -15.09 -3.88 -2.45
CA ALA A 28 -14.13 -4.82 -3.03
C ALA A 28 -13.26 -4.06 -4.01
N ILE A 29 -11.95 -4.04 -3.79
CA ILE A 29 -11.03 -3.15 -4.48
C ILE A 29 -10.35 -3.88 -5.64
N PRO A 30 -10.61 -3.52 -6.91
CA PRO A 30 -9.81 -4.00 -8.04
C PRO A 30 -8.41 -3.40 -7.97
N VAL A 31 -7.40 -4.25 -7.88
CA VAL A 31 -6.01 -3.83 -7.69
C VAL A 31 -5.28 -3.80 -9.02
N LYS A 32 -4.56 -2.69 -9.25
CA LYS A 32 -3.67 -2.55 -10.41
C LYS A 32 -2.22 -2.64 -9.94
N ILE A 33 -1.44 -3.48 -10.59
CA ILE A 33 0.00 -3.58 -10.30
C ILE A 33 0.71 -2.42 -11.02
N ALA A 34 1.30 -1.52 -10.24
CA ALA A 34 1.97 -0.34 -10.77
C ALA A 34 3.47 -0.58 -11.05
N ALA A 35 4.13 -1.41 -10.24
CA ALA A 35 5.57 -1.66 -10.36
C ALA A 35 5.83 -3.16 -10.57
N LYS A 36 5.53 -3.66 -11.77
CA LYS A 36 5.61 -5.09 -12.11
C LYS A 36 7.02 -5.68 -11.95
N GLU A 37 8.05 -4.87 -12.18
CA GLU A 37 9.44 -5.31 -12.12
C GLU A 37 10.05 -5.20 -10.73
N HIS A 38 9.37 -4.56 -9.80
CA HIS A 38 9.87 -4.47 -8.43
C HIS A 38 9.89 -5.86 -7.77
N PRO A 39 10.94 -6.22 -7.01
CA PRO A 39 11.05 -7.55 -6.41
C PRO A 39 9.82 -8.03 -5.63
N VAL A 40 9.14 -7.13 -4.95
CA VAL A 40 7.91 -7.47 -4.22
C VAL A 40 6.79 -7.91 -5.16
N MET A 41 6.67 -7.26 -6.33
CA MET A 41 5.53 -7.48 -7.24
C MET A 41 5.82 -8.42 -8.40
N LYS A 42 7.09 -8.76 -8.63
CA LYS A 42 7.46 -9.61 -9.77
C LYS A 42 6.75 -10.96 -9.68
N GLY A 43 5.96 -11.28 -10.72
CA GLY A 43 5.17 -12.51 -10.74
C GLY A 43 3.92 -12.49 -9.87
N PHE A 44 3.57 -11.35 -9.27
CA PHE A 44 2.31 -11.23 -8.54
C PHE A 44 1.12 -11.24 -9.50
N ARG A 45 -0.01 -11.80 -9.06
CA ARG A 45 -1.23 -11.91 -9.89
C ARG A 45 -1.77 -10.52 -10.24
N GLU A 46 -2.21 -10.34 -11.49
CA GLU A 46 -2.69 -9.06 -11.98
C GLU A 46 -4.21 -8.87 -11.92
N ASP A 47 -4.95 -9.93 -11.60
CA ASP A 47 -6.41 -9.95 -11.60
C ASP A 47 -7.00 -9.89 -10.19
N TRP A 48 -6.26 -9.36 -9.23
CA TRP A 48 -6.67 -9.35 -7.83
C TRP A 48 -7.75 -8.31 -7.57
N VAL A 49 -8.88 -8.78 -7.04
CA VAL A 49 -9.91 -7.95 -6.42
C VAL A 49 -9.91 -8.32 -4.93
N THR A 50 -9.70 -7.35 -4.06
CA THR A 50 -9.66 -7.63 -2.63
C THR A 50 -11.05 -7.99 -2.10
N PRO A 51 -11.16 -8.69 -0.96
CA PRO A 51 -12.39 -8.63 -0.15
C PRO A 51 -12.74 -7.18 0.19
N VAL A 52 -13.92 -6.97 0.73
CA VAL A 52 -14.38 -5.63 1.12
C VAL A 52 -13.39 -5.02 2.11
N ASP A 53 -12.83 -3.86 1.75
CA ASP A 53 -11.84 -3.15 2.52
C ASP A 53 -11.92 -1.64 2.22
N GLU A 54 -11.00 -0.86 2.75
CA GLU A 54 -10.97 0.59 2.57
C GLU A 54 -9.79 1.01 1.70
N LEU A 55 -10.04 1.88 0.72
CA LEU A 55 -8.97 2.53 -0.04
C LEU A 55 -8.66 3.88 0.60
N TYR A 56 -7.41 4.09 0.97
CA TYR A 56 -6.99 5.36 1.55
C TYR A 56 -6.68 6.38 0.47
N VAL A 57 -7.16 7.61 0.69
CA VAL A 57 -6.87 8.75 -0.18
C VAL A 57 -5.48 9.26 0.18
N ILE A 58 -4.51 8.94 -0.66
CA ILE A 58 -3.12 9.32 -0.46
C ILE A 58 -2.90 10.72 -1.03
N GLU A 59 -2.65 11.67 -0.15
CA GLU A 59 -2.43 13.06 -0.50
C GLU A 59 -1.03 13.30 -1.04
N LYS A 60 -0.04 12.57 -0.52
CA LYS A 60 1.37 12.72 -0.92
C LYS A 60 2.08 11.38 -0.86
N ILE A 61 2.88 11.11 -1.89
CA ILE A 61 3.87 10.03 -1.90
C ILE A 61 5.24 10.69 -1.77
N TRP A 62 6.00 10.32 -0.75
CA TRP A 62 7.31 10.91 -0.50
C TRP A 62 8.32 10.43 -1.54
N PRO A 63 9.37 11.24 -1.87
CA PRO A 63 10.31 10.93 -2.96
C PRO A 63 11.05 9.60 -2.81
N ASN A 64 11.21 9.12 -1.58
CA ASN A 64 11.89 7.85 -1.29
C ASN A 64 10.98 6.63 -1.47
N THR A 65 9.76 6.81 -1.96
CA THR A 65 8.72 5.78 -1.97
C THR A 65 8.26 5.50 -3.39
N THR A 66 8.13 4.20 -3.73
CA THR A 66 7.62 3.72 -5.01
C THR A 66 6.28 3.04 -4.80
N PRO A 67 5.20 3.49 -5.46
CA PRO A 67 3.94 2.76 -5.45
C PRO A 67 4.11 1.38 -6.10
N LEU A 68 3.68 0.33 -5.42
CA LEU A 68 3.72 -1.04 -5.92
C LEU A 68 2.41 -1.45 -6.55
N ALA A 69 1.31 -1.09 -5.92
CA ALA A 69 -0.04 -1.38 -6.38
C ALA A 69 -0.96 -0.20 -6.08
N THR A 70 -1.92 0.01 -6.96
CA THR A 70 -2.85 1.15 -6.90
C THR A 70 -4.27 0.67 -7.13
N ALA A 71 -5.22 1.54 -6.84
CA ALA A 71 -6.63 1.34 -7.18
C ALA A 71 -7.31 2.69 -7.44
N VAL A 72 -8.40 2.64 -8.19
CA VAL A 72 -9.20 3.82 -8.49
C VAL A 72 -10.32 3.94 -7.46
N SER A 73 -10.42 5.11 -6.83
CA SER A 73 -11.50 5.39 -5.90
C SER A 73 -12.83 5.54 -6.64
N PRO A 74 -13.90 4.85 -6.22
CA PRO A 74 -15.21 5.05 -6.81
C PRO A 74 -15.82 6.41 -6.45
N GLU A 75 -15.29 7.10 -5.44
CA GLU A 75 -15.84 8.36 -4.93
C GLU A 75 -15.38 9.56 -5.75
N ASP A 76 -14.09 9.63 -6.11
CA ASP A 76 -13.52 10.76 -6.84
C ASP A 76 -12.87 10.38 -8.18
N LYS A 77 -12.86 9.08 -8.52
CA LYS A 77 -12.28 8.55 -9.76
C LYS A 77 -10.76 8.73 -9.88
N ALA A 78 -10.09 9.11 -8.82
CA ALA A 78 -8.64 9.23 -8.78
C ALA A 78 -7.99 7.90 -8.41
N GLU A 79 -6.73 7.71 -8.83
CA GLU A 79 -5.94 6.52 -8.55
C GLU A 79 -5.05 6.77 -7.34
N TYR A 80 -5.06 5.84 -6.39
CA TYR A 80 -4.29 5.94 -5.16
C TYR A 80 -3.47 4.68 -4.91
N ALA A 81 -2.27 4.84 -4.36
CA ALA A 81 -1.45 3.73 -3.92
C ALA A 81 -2.10 3.02 -2.73
N LEU A 82 -2.09 1.68 -2.76
CA LEU A 82 -2.55 0.85 -1.63
C LEU A 82 -1.45 -0.05 -1.09
N ALA A 83 -0.34 -0.16 -1.80
CA ALA A 83 0.89 -0.80 -1.33
C ALA A 83 2.09 -0.07 -1.93
N TRP A 84 3.16 0.05 -1.16
CA TRP A 84 4.36 0.76 -1.59
C TRP A 84 5.62 0.20 -0.94
N ALA A 85 6.76 0.54 -1.53
CA ALA A 85 8.09 0.23 -1.01
C ALA A 85 8.93 1.50 -1.01
N GLY A 86 9.76 1.66 0.00
CA GLY A 86 10.62 2.83 0.11
C GLY A 86 11.85 2.57 0.95
N GLU A 87 12.60 3.64 1.18
CA GLU A 87 13.77 3.61 2.04
C GLU A 87 13.74 4.83 2.97
N TYR A 88 14.17 4.61 4.20
CA TYR A 88 14.33 5.66 5.19
C TYR A 88 15.52 5.34 6.09
N GLY A 89 16.50 6.25 6.13
CA GLY A 89 17.70 6.05 6.93
C GLY A 89 18.47 4.77 6.59
N GLY A 90 18.47 4.36 5.32
CA GLY A 90 19.11 3.13 4.88
C GLY A 90 18.30 1.86 5.11
N ALA A 91 17.14 1.94 5.74
CA ALA A 91 16.25 0.81 5.96
C ALA A 91 15.21 0.71 4.84
N ARG A 92 14.86 -0.51 4.46
CA ARG A 92 13.74 -0.77 3.56
C ARG A 92 12.42 -0.68 4.31
N VAL A 93 11.45 -0.01 3.72
CA VAL A 93 10.11 0.16 4.28
C VAL A 93 9.08 -0.38 3.29
N PHE A 94 8.27 -1.32 3.73
CA PHE A 94 7.10 -1.80 2.98
C PHE A 94 5.84 -1.37 3.72
N GLY A 95 4.87 -0.82 2.99
CA GLY A 95 3.61 -0.36 3.57
C GLY A 95 2.41 -0.74 2.73
N THR A 96 1.27 -0.90 3.41
CA THR A 96 -0.02 -1.09 2.76
C THR A 96 -1.12 -0.50 3.62
N THR A 97 -2.18 0.00 2.97
CA THR A 97 -3.38 0.49 3.65
C THR A 97 -4.46 -0.58 3.78
N LEU A 98 -4.26 -1.75 3.19
CA LEU A 98 -5.21 -2.86 3.30
C LEU A 98 -5.13 -3.52 4.67
N GLY A 99 -6.22 -4.19 5.07
CA GLY A 99 -6.25 -4.98 6.30
C GLY A 99 -7.23 -4.48 7.35
N HIS A 100 -8.16 -3.59 6.99
CA HIS A 100 -9.23 -3.20 7.90
C HIS A 100 -10.18 -4.37 8.18
N GLY A 101 -10.56 -5.11 7.13
CA GLY A 101 -11.51 -6.23 7.24
C GLY A 101 -10.84 -7.56 7.55
N ASN A 102 -11.49 -8.39 8.36
CA ASN A 102 -10.99 -9.73 8.68
C ASN A 102 -10.85 -10.62 7.43
N ASP A 103 -11.75 -10.45 6.45
CA ASP A 103 -11.72 -11.23 5.21
C ASP A 103 -10.46 -10.92 4.38
N THR A 104 -9.93 -9.70 4.46
CA THR A 104 -8.66 -9.36 3.81
C THR A 104 -7.51 -10.17 4.40
N TRP A 105 -7.46 -10.32 5.72
CA TRP A 105 -6.43 -11.12 6.39
C TRP A 105 -6.51 -12.60 6.01
N ALA A 106 -7.68 -13.10 5.67
CA ALA A 106 -7.90 -14.49 5.22
C ALA A 106 -7.63 -14.67 3.71
N ASP A 107 -7.46 -13.57 2.95
CA ASP A 107 -7.25 -13.63 1.51
C ASP A 107 -5.82 -14.08 1.18
N PRO A 108 -5.66 -15.21 0.44
CA PRO A 108 -4.32 -15.71 0.08
C PRO A 108 -3.48 -14.71 -0.70
N ALA A 109 -4.09 -13.88 -1.55
CA ALA A 109 -3.34 -12.86 -2.31
C ALA A 109 -2.80 -11.77 -1.40
N PHE A 110 -3.56 -11.34 -0.40
CA PHE A 110 -3.08 -10.39 0.59
C PHE A 110 -1.95 -10.97 1.43
N GLN A 111 -2.09 -12.23 1.85
CA GLN A 111 -1.04 -12.91 2.60
C GLN A 111 0.26 -13.02 1.79
N ASP A 112 0.14 -13.33 0.49
CA ASP A 112 1.31 -13.36 -0.41
C ASP A 112 1.97 -11.99 -0.51
N LEU A 113 1.18 -10.92 -0.65
CA LEU A 113 1.70 -9.56 -0.68
C LEU A 113 2.49 -9.23 0.59
N LEU A 114 1.94 -9.56 1.76
CA LEU A 114 2.61 -9.32 3.05
C LEU A 114 3.92 -10.10 3.15
N VAL A 115 3.91 -11.37 2.80
CA VAL A 115 5.12 -12.21 2.85
C VAL A 115 6.21 -11.64 1.93
N ARG A 116 5.84 -11.25 0.72
CA ARG A 116 6.77 -10.64 -0.23
C ARG A 116 7.35 -9.32 0.31
N GLY A 117 6.51 -8.49 0.86
CA GLY A 117 6.92 -7.21 1.45
C GLY A 117 7.86 -7.40 2.63
N ILE A 118 7.55 -8.34 3.53
CA ILE A 118 8.38 -8.65 4.69
C ILE A 118 9.74 -9.20 4.25
N LYS A 119 9.77 -10.15 3.32
CA LYS A 119 11.02 -10.72 2.81
C LYS A 119 11.90 -9.64 2.18
N TRP A 120 11.32 -8.77 1.38
CA TRP A 120 12.04 -7.67 0.77
C TRP A 120 12.61 -6.70 1.81
N ALA A 121 11.81 -6.33 2.81
CA ALA A 121 12.25 -5.45 3.88
C ALA A 121 13.40 -6.06 4.70
N LEU A 122 13.38 -7.38 4.87
CA LEU A 122 14.44 -8.13 5.55
C LEU A 122 15.62 -8.45 4.62
N LYS A 123 15.59 -8.04 3.37
CA LYS A 123 16.61 -8.37 2.34
C LYS A 123 16.77 -9.89 2.14
N ARG A 124 15.65 -10.60 2.16
CA ARG A 124 15.57 -12.07 1.98
C ARG A 124 14.74 -12.45 0.76
N ASP A 125 14.74 -11.63 -0.22
CA ASP A 125 14.04 -11.84 -1.49
C ASP A 125 14.79 -12.79 -2.45
#